data_df760e66396c1944d790a1b1937d88c1
#
_entry.id   df760e66396c1944d790a1b1937d88c1
#
_cell.length_a   1.000
_cell.length_b   1.000
_cell.length_c   1.000
_cell.angle_alpha   90.00
_cell.angle_beta   90.00
_cell.angle_gamma   90.00
#
_symmetry.space_group_name_H-M   'P 1'
#
loop_
_entity.id
_entity.type
_entity.pdbx_description
1 polymer ?
#
loop_
_entity_poly.entity_id
_entity_poly.type
_entity_poly.pdbx_seq_one_letter_code
_entity_poly.pdbx_strand_id
1 'polypeptide(L)'
;MAKQLLGKEVTAPLNEKIKANVAELEAKGVKPTLGIIRVGEREDDLSYERGATKRCETLGVAYEKFLLPADVTQEELMATIDKVNKDDSIHGVLIFRPLPKHLDEAAVIKALSPEKDVDGITDGSMVGVFAGTKQGFPPCTPQACMEILDHYGIDCTGKKAVVVGRSLVVGKPAAMMLLKKNATVTICHTRTKDMPSVVKEADIVIVAAGRAGVVDDTYLRAGQTVIDVGINVNEEGKLCGDVAYAKAEPIVEAITPVPGGVGSVTTSVLVGHVVEAAMRKNS
;
A
#
# COMPACT_ATOMS: atom_id res chain seq x y z
N MET A 1 2.19 11.51 25.85
CA MET A 1 2.67 11.26 24.47
C MET A 1 2.02 9.99 23.96
N ALA A 2 1.59 10.01 22.71
CA ALA A 2 0.99 8.84 22.05
C ALA A 2 1.99 7.68 21.92
N LYS A 3 1.48 6.45 21.89
CA LYS A 3 2.25 5.29 21.47
C LYS A 3 2.61 5.45 19.98
N GLN A 4 3.91 5.40 19.66
CA GLN A 4 4.35 5.43 18.27
C GLN A 4 4.16 4.05 17.64
N LEU A 5 3.45 4.00 16.51
CA LEU A 5 3.24 2.78 15.74
C LEU A 5 4.33 2.66 14.66
N LEU A 6 5.46 2.12 15.05
CA LEU A 6 6.67 2.06 14.21
C LEU A 6 6.59 0.92 13.20
N GLY A 7 6.69 1.23 11.92
CA GLY A 7 6.65 0.23 10.86
C GLY A 7 7.77 -0.80 10.93
N LYS A 8 8.96 -0.46 11.49
CA LYS A 8 10.05 -1.43 11.69
C LYS A 8 9.67 -2.59 12.60
N GLU A 9 8.81 -2.37 13.59
CA GLU A 9 8.32 -3.41 14.51
C GLU A 9 7.36 -4.34 13.76
N VAL A 10 6.53 -3.79 12.88
CA VAL A 10 5.60 -4.55 12.03
C VAL A 10 6.35 -5.39 10.98
N THR A 11 7.37 -4.80 10.34
CA THR A 11 8.10 -5.49 9.28
C THR A 11 8.93 -6.67 9.78
N ALA A 12 9.38 -6.67 11.02
CA ALA A 12 10.21 -7.75 11.54
C ALA A 12 9.51 -9.12 11.49
N PRO A 13 8.36 -9.33 12.15
CA PRO A 13 7.63 -10.62 12.09
C PRO A 13 7.05 -10.89 10.69
N LEU A 14 6.62 -9.85 9.95
CA LEU A 14 6.13 -10.00 8.59
C LEU A 14 7.22 -10.57 7.66
N ASN A 15 8.43 -10.05 7.76
CA ASN A 15 9.56 -10.50 6.96
C ASN A 15 9.96 -11.95 7.30
N GLU A 16 9.94 -12.33 8.56
CA GLU A 16 10.23 -13.73 8.95
C GLU A 16 9.18 -14.71 8.39
N LYS A 17 7.91 -14.32 8.41
CA LYS A 17 6.84 -15.12 7.76
C LYS A 17 7.07 -15.25 6.25
N ILE A 18 7.43 -14.14 5.58
CA ILE A 18 7.74 -14.15 4.13
C ILE A 18 8.91 -15.08 3.83
N LYS A 19 10.02 -14.99 4.59
CA LYS A 19 11.18 -15.88 4.42
C LYS A 19 10.83 -17.35 4.60
N ALA A 20 10.00 -17.68 5.59
CA ALA A 20 9.54 -19.06 5.80
C ALA A 20 8.77 -19.59 4.57
N ASN A 21 7.87 -18.77 4.01
CA ASN A 21 7.12 -19.13 2.81
C ASN A 21 8.03 -19.23 1.56
N VAL A 22 9.05 -18.38 1.44
CA VAL A 22 10.06 -18.49 0.38
C VAL A 22 10.81 -19.82 0.48
N ALA A 23 11.27 -20.19 1.67
CA ALA A 23 11.95 -21.47 1.88
C ALA A 23 11.06 -22.68 1.53
N GLU A 24 9.75 -22.62 1.83
CA GLU A 24 8.80 -23.67 1.44
C GLU A 24 8.67 -23.78 -0.09
N LEU A 25 8.60 -22.64 -0.80
CA LEU A 25 8.53 -22.60 -2.26
C LEU A 25 9.82 -23.10 -2.91
N GLU A 26 10.98 -22.70 -2.39
CA GLU A 26 12.28 -23.16 -2.88
C GLU A 26 12.45 -24.67 -2.71
N ALA A 27 11.96 -25.26 -1.62
CA ALA A 27 11.94 -26.71 -1.42
C ALA A 27 11.08 -27.45 -2.47
N LYS A 28 10.11 -26.76 -3.07
CA LYS A 28 9.28 -27.25 -4.19
C LYS A 28 9.86 -26.89 -5.57
N GLY A 29 11.06 -26.30 -5.63
CA GLY A 29 11.69 -25.82 -6.87
C GLY A 29 11.08 -24.54 -7.46
N VAL A 30 10.28 -23.82 -6.68
CA VAL A 30 9.62 -22.55 -7.11
C VAL A 30 10.41 -21.38 -6.55
N LYS A 31 10.85 -20.48 -7.42
CA LYS A 31 11.51 -19.23 -7.04
C LYS A 31 10.55 -18.06 -7.21
N PRO A 32 10.00 -17.47 -6.12
CA PRO A 32 9.12 -16.31 -6.24
C PRO A 32 9.82 -15.18 -6.96
N THR A 33 9.19 -14.60 -7.98
CA THR A 33 9.80 -13.57 -8.84
C THR A 33 8.86 -12.40 -9.05
N LEU A 34 9.36 -11.18 -8.80
CA LEU A 34 8.69 -9.91 -9.08
C LEU A 34 9.11 -9.38 -10.45
N GLY A 35 8.16 -9.16 -11.35
CA GLY A 35 8.36 -8.37 -12.56
C GLY A 35 8.19 -6.88 -12.25
N ILE A 36 9.15 -6.05 -12.63
CA ILE A 36 9.10 -4.59 -12.42
C ILE A 36 9.05 -3.92 -13.79
N ILE A 37 7.95 -3.24 -14.10
CA ILE A 37 7.77 -2.48 -15.34
C ILE A 37 7.90 -0.99 -15.03
N ARG A 38 8.87 -0.33 -15.66
CA ARG A 38 9.14 1.11 -15.52
C ARG A 38 9.29 1.76 -16.90
N VAL A 39 8.58 2.87 -17.08
CA VAL A 39 8.66 3.70 -18.30
C VAL A 39 9.37 5.02 -17.95
N GLY A 40 10.52 5.26 -18.59
CA GLY A 40 11.37 6.40 -18.28
C GLY A 40 12.12 6.26 -16.95
N GLU A 41 12.60 7.38 -16.40
CA GLU A 41 13.52 7.43 -15.25
C GLU A 41 13.15 8.56 -14.26
N ARG A 42 11.89 8.56 -13.81
CA ARG A 42 11.46 9.52 -12.78
C ARG A 42 12.15 9.19 -11.46
N GLU A 43 12.64 10.20 -10.75
CA GLU A 43 13.35 10.05 -9.48
C GLU A 43 12.54 9.29 -8.42
N ASP A 44 11.23 9.55 -8.34
CA ASP A 44 10.33 8.87 -7.41
C ASP A 44 10.25 7.36 -7.71
N ASP A 45 10.13 6.99 -9.00
CA ASP A 45 10.09 5.61 -9.45
C ASP A 45 11.42 4.90 -9.15
N LEU A 46 12.54 5.56 -9.44
CA LEU A 46 13.88 5.02 -9.16
C LEU A 46 14.10 4.82 -7.65
N SER A 47 13.61 5.75 -6.83
CA SER A 47 13.71 5.64 -5.38
C SER A 47 12.90 4.46 -4.84
N TYR A 48 11.66 4.29 -5.31
CA TYR A 48 10.82 3.18 -4.92
C TYR A 48 11.36 1.84 -5.44
N GLU A 49 11.85 1.80 -6.70
CA GLU A 49 12.48 0.62 -7.30
C GLU A 49 13.66 0.12 -6.46
N ARG A 50 14.55 1.03 -6.03
CA ARG A 50 15.66 0.68 -5.13
C ARG A 50 15.18 0.06 -3.81
N GLY A 51 14.11 0.61 -3.24
CA GLY A 51 13.51 0.08 -2.02
C GLY A 51 12.91 -1.32 -2.22
N ALA A 52 12.16 -1.52 -3.31
CA ALA A 52 11.52 -2.78 -3.65
C ALA A 52 12.54 -3.88 -3.96
N THR A 53 13.54 -3.60 -4.79
CA THR A 53 14.60 -4.58 -5.13
C THR A 53 15.43 -4.97 -3.93
N LYS A 54 15.84 -3.99 -3.10
CA LYS A 54 16.53 -4.28 -1.84
C LYS A 54 15.71 -5.15 -0.90
N ARG A 55 14.40 -4.94 -0.85
CA ARG A 55 13.48 -5.79 -0.05
C ARG A 55 13.40 -7.19 -0.62
N CYS A 56 13.30 -7.35 -1.94
CA CYS A 56 13.33 -8.65 -2.60
C CYS A 56 14.63 -9.42 -2.25
N GLU A 57 15.79 -8.79 -2.39
CA GLU A 57 17.10 -9.37 -2.04
C GLU A 57 17.15 -9.81 -0.57
N THR A 58 16.66 -8.96 0.35
CA THR A 58 16.66 -9.26 1.80
C THR A 58 15.78 -10.46 2.14
N LEU A 59 14.72 -10.70 1.37
CA LEU A 59 13.73 -11.75 1.63
C LEU A 59 13.88 -12.98 0.73
N GLY A 60 14.90 -13.03 -0.15
CA GLY A 60 15.15 -14.18 -1.02
C GLY A 60 14.21 -14.26 -2.22
N VAL A 61 13.54 -13.17 -2.59
CA VAL A 61 12.65 -13.10 -3.76
C VAL A 61 13.42 -12.58 -4.97
N ALA A 62 13.30 -13.26 -6.12
CA ALA A 62 13.91 -12.81 -7.36
C ALA A 62 13.12 -11.62 -7.96
N TYR A 63 13.78 -10.86 -8.83
CA TYR A 63 13.11 -9.84 -9.62
C TYR A 63 13.67 -9.75 -11.04
N GLU A 64 12.81 -9.37 -11.97
CA GLU A 64 13.15 -9.08 -13.35
C GLU A 64 12.66 -7.68 -13.71
N LYS A 65 13.51 -6.88 -14.37
CA LYS A 65 13.20 -5.50 -14.74
C LYS A 65 12.89 -5.39 -16.22
N PHE A 66 11.76 -4.79 -16.54
CA PHE A 66 11.32 -4.39 -17.86
C PHE A 66 11.40 -2.87 -17.96
N LEU A 67 12.57 -2.39 -18.35
CA LEU A 67 12.87 -0.95 -18.42
C LEU A 67 12.58 -0.45 -19.83
N LEU A 68 11.54 0.35 -19.98
CA LEU A 68 11.09 0.89 -21.24
C LEU A 68 11.48 2.37 -21.34
N PRO A 69 11.87 2.86 -22.53
CA PRO A 69 12.21 4.26 -22.72
C PRO A 69 10.99 5.16 -22.51
N ALA A 70 11.24 6.44 -22.21
CA ALA A 70 10.16 7.40 -21.89
C ALA A 70 9.19 7.65 -23.06
N ASP A 71 9.63 7.42 -24.28
CA ASP A 71 8.90 7.54 -25.53
C ASP A 71 8.36 6.22 -26.08
N VAL A 72 8.38 5.15 -25.28
CA VAL A 72 7.85 3.83 -25.64
C VAL A 72 6.42 3.96 -26.19
N THR A 73 6.10 3.20 -27.24
CA THR A 73 4.75 3.18 -27.80
C THR A 73 3.77 2.40 -26.93
N GLN A 74 2.48 2.70 -27.06
CA GLN A 74 1.41 1.94 -26.41
C GLN A 74 1.50 0.45 -26.75
N GLU A 75 1.78 0.13 -28.01
CA GLU A 75 1.87 -1.25 -28.50
C GLU A 75 3.01 -2.04 -27.85
N GLU A 76 4.20 -1.43 -27.73
CA GLU A 76 5.36 -2.04 -27.07
C GLU A 76 5.13 -2.27 -25.57
N LEU A 77 4.49 -1.30 -24.88
CA LEU A 77 4.12 -1.45 -23.48
C LEU A 77 3.09 -2.58 -23.33
N MET A 78 2.06 -2.63 -24.17
CA MET A 78 1.05 -3.70 -24.13
C MET A 78 1.66 -5.07 -24.43
N ALA A 79 2.60 -5.16 -25.36
CA ALA A 79 3.35 -6.40 -25.64
C ALA A 79 4.17 -6.85 -24.41
N THR A 80 4.74 -5.89 -23.67
CA THR A 80 5.44 -6.18 -22.39
C THR A 80 4.47 -6.71 -21.33
N ILE A 81 3.28 -6.12 -21.20
CA ILE A 81 2.23 -6.62 -20.27
C ILE A 81 1.79 -8.04 -20.66
N ASP A 82 1.57 -8.29 -21.95
CA ASP A 82 1.20 -9.62 -22.45
C ASP A 82 2.30 -10.65 -22.16
N LYS A 83 3.57 -10.28 -22.38
CA LYS A 83 4.72 -11.13 -22.06
C LYS A 83 4.74 -11.51 -20.59
N VAL A 84 4.66 -10.54 -19.66
CA VAL A 84 4.72 -10.83 -18.22
C VAL A 84 3.49 -11.58 -17.72
N ASN A 85 2.31 -11.37 -18.33
CA ASN A 85 1.12 -12.15 -18.02
C ASN A 85 1.28 -13.63 -18.35
N LYS A 86 1.93 -13.95 -19.49
CA LYS A 86 2.14 -15.32 -19.99
C LYS A 86 3.35 -16.02 -19.37
N ASP A 87 4.26 -15.27 -18.77
CA ASP A 87 5.49 -15.83 -18.19
C ASP A 87 5.20 -16.46 -16.84
N ASP A 88 5.22 -17.78 -16.80
CA ASP A 88 4.97 -18.57 -15.59
C ASP A 88 6.03 -18.42 -14.51
N SER A 89 7.21 -17.94 -14.85
CA SER A 89 8.28 -17.66 -13.87
C SER A 89 8.08 -16.36 -13.12
N ILE A 90 7.24 -15.44 -13.63
CA ILE A 90 6.88 -14.17 -12.98
C ILE A 90 5.58 -14.36 -12.19
N HIS A 91 5.64 -14.17 -10.88
CA HIS A 91 4.53 -14.41 -9.97
C HIS A 91 3.75 -13.14 -9.61
N GLY A 92 4.42 -11.98 -9.59
CA GLY A 92 3.80 -10.69 -9.34
C GLY A 92 4.40 -9.62 -10.23
N VAL A 93 3.63 -8.56 -10.52
CA VAL A 93 4.05 -7.44 -11.37
C VAL A 93 3.81 -6.13 -10.66
N LEU A 94 4.85 -5.30 -10.60
CA LEU A 94 4.79 -3.90 -10.18
C LEU A 94 4.92 -3.02 -11.41
N ILE A 95 3.96 -2.14 -11.64
CA ILE A 95 4.00 -1.12 -12.70
C ILE A 95 4.10 0.26 -12.06
N PHE A 96 5.16 1.01 -12.38
CA PHE A 96 5.29 2.39 -11.90
C PHE A 96 4.31 3.32 -12.58
N ARG A 97 3.59 4.09 -11.79
CA ARG A 97 2.56 5.05 -12.24
C ARG A 97 2.72 6.41 -11.54
N PRO A 98 2.22 7.50 -12.10
CA PRO A 98 1.49 7.59 -13.37
C PRO A 98 2.41 7.34 -14.58
N LEU A 99 1.84 6.75 -15.63
CA LEU A 99 2.53 6.58 -16.91
C LEU A 99 2.67 7.94 -17.64
N PRO A 100 3.62 8.06 -18.59
CA PRO A 100 3.68 9.23 -19.48
C PRO A 100 2.34 9.50 -20.17
N LYS A 101 2.00 10.78 -20.38
CA LYS A 101 0.67 11.23 -20.85
C LYS A 101 0.24 10.71 -22.23
N HIS A 102 1.19 10.24 -23.05
CA HIS A 102 0.91 9.69 -24.38
C HIS A 102 0.45 8.21 -24.32
N LEU A 103 0.55 7.57 -23.16
CA LEU A 103 0.13 6.20 -22.94
C LEU A 103 -1.25 6.14 -22.28
N ASP A 104 -2.05 5.16 -22.70
CA ASP A 104 -3.34 4.85 -22.08
C ASP A 104 -3.12 3.94 -20.86
N GLU A 105 -2.98 4.59 -19.68
CA GLU A 105 -2.81 3.88 -18.41
C GLU A 105 -4.01 2.97 -18.09
N ALA A 106 -5.23 3.36 -18.46
CA ALA A 106 -6.42 2.55 -18.20
C ALA A 106 -6.40 1.24 -18.99
N ALA A 107 -5.95 1.28 -20.25
CA ALA A 107 -5.75 0.07 -21.06
C ALA A 107 -4.69 -0.86 -20.46
N VAL A 108 -3.59 -0.30 -19.95
CA VAL A 108 -2.51 -1.06 -19.28
C VAL A 108 -3.02 -1.75 -18.01
N ILE A 109 -3.72 -1.02 -17.13
CA ILE A 109 -4.32 -1.56 -15.91
C ILE A 109 -5.29 -2.69 -16.22
N LYS A 110 -6.12 -2.52 -17.26
CA LYS A 110 -7.10 -3.53 -17.68
C LYS A 110 -6.44 -4.80 -18.25
N ALA A 111 -5.28 -4.67 -18.86
CA ALA A 111 -4.58 -5.79 -19.48
C ALA A 111 -3.78 -6.65 -18.49
N LEU A 112 -3.36 -6.09 -17.35
CA LEU A 112 -2.63 -6.85 -16.34
C LEU A 112 -3.54 -7.90 -15.69
N SER A 113 -3.03 -9.14 -15.57
CA SER A 113 -3.73 -10.21 -14.87
C SER A 113 -3.87 -9.89 -13.37
N PRO A 114 -5.10 -9.94 -12.80
CA PRO A 114 -5.31 -9.73 -11.37
C PRO A 114 -4.51 -10.70 -10.49
N GLU A 115 -4.20 -11.89 -10.97
CA GLU A 115 -3.41 -12.89 -10.23
C GLU A 115 -1.95 -12.47 -10.06
N LYS A 116 -1.45 -11.61 -10.95
CA LYS A 116 -0.10 -11.04 -10.90
C LYS A 116 -0.06 -9.59 -10.42
N ASP A 117 -1.21 -8.98 -10.18
CA ASP A 117 -1.36 -7.60 -9.74
C ASP A 117 -1.07 -7.46 -8.24
N VAL A 118 0.21 -7.55 -7.87
CA VAL A 118 0.62 -7.53 -6.46
C VAL A 118 0.58 -6.14 -5.80
N ASP A 119 0.30 -5.10 -6.57
CA ASP A 119 0.10 -3.73 -6.06
C ASP A 119 -1.38 -3.29 -6.05
N GLY A 120 -2.30 -4.19 -6.48
CA GLY A 120 -3.74 -4.01 -6.36
C GLY A 120 -4.31 -2.88 -7.22
N ILE A 121 -3.78 -2.71 -8.44
CA ILE A 121 -4.17 -1.62 -9.34
C ILE A 121 -5.31 -1.98 -10.30
N THR A 122 -5.56 -3.27 -10.54
CA THR A 122 -6.56 -3.75 -11.51
C THR A 122 -7.98 -3.73 -10.94
N ASP A 123 -8.97 -3.65 -11.83
CA ASP A 123 -10.39 -3.78 -11.44
C ASP A 123 -10.65 -5.12 -10.75
N GLY A 124 -10.00 -6.21 -11.18
CA GLY A 124 -10.12 -7.53 -10.56
C GLY A 124 -9.66 -7.55 -9.11
N SER A 125 -8.50 -6.96 -8.82
CA SER A 125 -8.00 -6.78 -7.45
C SER A 125 -8.93 -5.90 -6.62
N MET A 126 -9.45 -4.82 -7.21
CA MET A 126 -10.38 -3.92 -6.53
C MET A 126 -11.71 -4.61 -6.19
N VAL A 127 -12.24 -5.46 -7.09
CA VAL A 127 -13.42 -6.29 -6.82
C VAL A 127 -13.14 -7.26 -5.68
N GLY A 128 -11.96 -7.88 -5.62
CA GLY A 128 -11.53 -8.73 -4.50
C GLY A 128 -11.56 -8.00 -3.16
N VAL A 129 -11.04 -6.78 -3.11
CA VAL A 129 -11.08 -5.93 -1.91
C VAL A 129 -12.52 -5.58 -1.52
N PHE A 130 -13.35 -5.15 -2.48
CA PHE A 130 -14.74 -4.78 -2.24
C PHE A 130 -15.59 -5.96 -1.73
N ALA A 131 -15.45 -7.12 -2.38
CA ALA A 131 -16.18 -8.33 -2.02
C ALA A 131 -15.59 -9.09 -0.82
N GLY A 132 -14.40 -8.70 -0.35
CA GLY A 132 -13.70 -9.39 0.72
C GLY A 132 -13.18 -10.79 0.35
N THR A 133 -12.97 -11.06 -0.95
CA THR A 133 -12.49 -12.35 -1.49
C THR A 133 -10.96 -12.36 -1.64
N LYS A 134 -10.43 -13.48 -2.14
CA LYS A 134 -9.00 -13.64 -2.48
C LYS A 134 -8.69 -13.35 -3.96
N GLN A 135 -9.60 -12.72 -4.70
CA GLN A 135 -9.35 -12.34 -6.09
C GLN A 135 -8.33 -11.19 -6.14
N GLY A 136 -7.24 -11.37 -6.87
CA GLY A 136 -6.15 -10.41 -6.92
C GLY A 136 -5.50 -10.14 -5.56
N PHE A 137 -5.01 -8.93 -5.37
CA PHE A 137 -4.37 -8.47 -4.13
C PHE A 137 -4.87 -7.07 -3.76
N PRO A 138 -4.96 -6.75 -2.46
CA PRO A 138 -5.25 -5.39 -2.04
C PRO A 138 -4.06 -4.46 -2.39
N PRO A 139 -4.30 -3.15 -2.61
CA PRO A 139 -3.21 -2.20 -2.73
C PRO A 139 -2.28 -2.24 -1.52
N CYS A 140 -0.97 -2.17 -1.77
CA CYS A 140 0.05 -2.38 -0.72
C CYS A 140 -0.06 -1.41 0.45
N THR A 141 -0.42 -0.16 0.20
CA THR A 141 -0.51 0.86 1.26
C THR A 141 -1.71 0.64 2.19
N PRO A 142 -2.94 0.40 1.73
CA PRO A 142 -4.04 -0.03 2.60
C PRO A 142 -3.74 -1.30 3.38
N GLN A 143 -3.12 -2.31 2.74
CA GLN A 143 -2.72 -3.53 3.45
C GLN A 143 -1.70 -3.21 4.55
N ALA A 144 -0.73 -2.34 4.31
CA ALA A 144 0.23 -1.92 5.32
C ALA A 144 -0.45 -1.27 6.54
N CYS A 145 -1.53 -0.50 6.32
CA CYS A 145 -2.33 0.03 7.44
C CYS A 145 -2.96 -1.10 8.27
N MET A 146 -3.49 -2.14 7.61
CA MET A 146 -4.06 -3.30 8.30
C MET A 146 -3.00 -4.09 9.05
N GLU A 147 -1.83 -4.32 8.47
CA GLU A 147 -0.69 -4.98 9.13
C GLU A 147 -0.26 -4.23 10.41
N ILE A 148 -0.26 -2.89 10.37
CA ILE A 148 0.04 -2.07 11.55
C ILE A 148 -1.02 -2.27 12.63
N LEU A 149 -2.32 -2.17 12.28
CA LEU A 149 -3.41 -2.36 13.24
C LEU A 149 -3.34 -3.75 13.89
N ASP A 150 -3.12 -4.79 13.08
CA ASP A 150 -3.03 -6.18 13.57
C ASP A 150 -1.82 -6.40 14.46
N HIS A 151 -0.64 -5.92 14.05
CA HIS A 151 0.59 -6.07 14.83
C HIS A 151 0.49 -5.45 16.22
N TYR A 152 -0.13 -4.27 16.31
CA TYR A 152 -0.29 -3.58 17.59
C TYR A 152 -1.52 -4.00 18.38
N GLY A 153 -2.28 -5.00 17.89
CA GLY A 153 -3.47 -5.54 18.56
C GLY A 153 -4.63 -4.54 18.63
N ILE A 154 -4.71 -3.63 17.65
CA ILE A 154 -5.78 -2.64 17.58
C ILE A 154 -7.01 -3.30 16.95
N ASP A 155 -7.94 -3.74 17.80
CA ASP A 155 -9.19 -4.36 17.35
C ASP A 155 -10.10 -3.32 16.69
N CYS A 156 -10.54 -3.64 15.47
CA CYS A 156 -11.45 -2.81 14.69
C CYS A 156 -12.93 -3.16 14.93
N THR A 157 -13.22 -4.29 15.58
CA THR A 157 -14.59 -4.81 15.74
C THR A 157 -15.46 -3.84 16.53
N GLY A 158 -16.57 -3.38 15.89
CA GLY A 158 -17.51 -2.44 16.47
C GLY A 158 -16.98 -1.00 16.65
N LYS A 159 -15.74 -0.73 16.23
CA LYS A 159 -15.12 0.60 16.29
C LYS A 159 -15.63 1.52 15.18
N LYS A 160 -15.72 2.81 15.47
CA LYS A 160 -15.91 3.84 14.47
C LYS A 160 -14.58 4.12 13.79
N ALA A 161 -14.48 3.91 12.49
CA ALA A 161 -13.29 4.21 11.71
C ALA A 161 -13.59 5.33 10.70
N VAL A 162 -12.73 6.34 10.65
CA VAL A 162 -12.81 7.40 9.65
C VAL A 162 -11.60 7.32 8.72
N VAL A 163 -11.86 7.33 7.43
CA VAL A 163 -10.82 7.42 6.39
C VAL A 163 -10.90 8.80 5.74
N VAL A 164 -9.86 9.61 5.91
CA VAL A 164 -9.75 10.93 5.27
C VAL A 164 -9.03 10.77 3.94
N GLY A 165 -9.79 10.75 2.85
CA GLY A 165 -9.33 10.46 1.50
C GLY A 165 -10.21 9.41 0.83
N ARG A 166 -10.34 9.50 -0.52
CA ARG A 166 -11.22 8.59 -1.29
C ARG A 166 -10.62 8.12 -2.61
N SER A 167 -9.30 8.07 -2.69
CA SER A 167 -8.61 7.56 -3.88
C SER A 167 -8.85 6.05 -4.04
N LEU A 168 -8.71 5.54 -5.26
CA LEU A 168 -8.73 4.10 -5.53
C LEU A 168 -7.46 3.41 -5.00
N VAL A 169 -6.37 4.17 -4.83
CA VAL A 169 -5.09 3.63 -4.38
C VAL A 169 -5.07 3.39 -2.86
N VAL A 170 -5.71 4.27 -2.06
CA VAL A 170 -5.65 4.17 -0.59
C VAL A 170 -7.02 4.26 0.07
N GLY A 171 -7.74 5.37 -0.10
CA GLY A 171 -8.89 5.68 0.76
C GLY A 171 -10.03 4.68 0.66
N LYS A 172 -10.50 4.37 -0.56
CA LYS A 172 -11.58 3.39 -0.78
C LYS A 172 -11.17 1.98 -0.36
N PRO A 173 -10.00 1.45 -0.80
CA PRO A 173 -9.56 0.12 -0.35
C PRO A 173 -9.41 0.03 1.17
N ALA A 174 -8.79 1.01 1.83
CA ALA A 174 -8.66 1.02 3.29
C ALA A 174 -10.02 0.97 4.00
N ALA A 175 -11.01 1.71 3.49
CA ALA A 175 -12.37 1.69 4.04
C ALA A 175 -13.02 0.30 3.92
N MET A 176 -12.89 -0.37 2.78
CA MET A 176 -13.42 -1.72 2.58
C MET A 176 -12.69 -2.76 3.45
N MET A 177 -11.38 -2.62 3.63
CA MET A 177 -10.60 -3.51 4.49
C MET A 177 -10.94 -3.31 5.97
N LEU A 178 -11.19 -2.09 6.42
CA LEU A 178 -11.70 -1.81 7.77
C LEU A 178 -13.12 -2.39 7.97
N LEU A 179 -14.00 -2.26 6.96
CA LEU A 179 -15.32 -2.88 6.99
C LEU A 179 -15.22 -4.40 7.13
N LYS A 180 -14.31 -5.03 6.39
CA LYS A 180 -14.02 -6.48 6.52
C LYS A 180 -13.52 -6.86 7.91
N LYS A 181 -12.87 -5.94 8.62
CA LYS A 181 -12.46 -6.08 10.04
C LYS A 181 -13.57 -5.70 11.04
N ASN A 182 -14.83 -5.65 10.59
CA ASN A 182 -16.01 -5.34 11.40
C ASN A 182 -16.06 -3.91 11.99
N ALA A 183 -15.35 -2.95 11.41
CA ALA A 183 -15.48 -1.54 11.77
C ALA A 183 -16.73 -0.90 11.13
N THR A 184 -17.29 0.12 11.79
CA THR A 184 -18.25 1.05 11.17
C THR A 184 -17.46 2.17 10.51
N VAL A 185 -17.52 2.28 9.17
CA VAL A 185 -16.59 3.13 8.41
C VAL A 185 -17.27 4.35 7.82
N THR A 186 -16.66 5.51 8.01
CA THR A 186 -17.01 6.76 7.34
C THR A 186 -15.84 7.24 6.46
N ILE A 187 -16.12 7.61 5.22
CA ILE A 187 -15.11 8.21 4.31
C ILE A 187 -15.33 9.71 4.26
N CYS A 188 -14.30 10.47 4.61
CA CYS A 188 -14.25 11.93 4.51
C CYS A 188 -13.43 12.39 3.29
N HIS A 189 -13.78 13.54 2.76
CA HIS A 189 -13.11 14.13 1.59
C HIS A 189 -13.30 15.65 1.56
N THR A 190 -12.70 16.34 0.64
CA THR A 190 -12.70 17.83 0.51
C THR A 190 -14.08 18.48 0.47
N ARG A 191 -15.16 17.71 0.25
CA ARG A 191 -16.54 18.22 0.27
C ARG A 191 -17.34 17.76 1.50
N THR A 192 -16.70 17.09 2.45
CA THR A 192 -17.33 16.71 3.73
C THR A 192 -17.56 17.98 4.54
N LYS A 193 -18.81 18.18 4.97
CA LYS A 193 -19.16 19.31 5.85
C LYS A 193 -18.71 18.97 7.26
N ASP A 194 -18.13 19.95 7.93
CA ASP A 194 -17.65 19.82 9.33
C ASP A 194 -16.84 18.54 9.55
N MET A 195 -15.83 18.34 8.71
CA MET A 195 -14.98 17.16 8.77
C MET A 195 -14.29 16.99 10.17
N PRO A 196 -13.88 18.06 10.86
CA PRO A 196 -13.34 17.92 12.21
C PRO A 196 -14.27 17.20 13.19
N SER A 197 -15.55 17.55 13.22
CA SER A 197 -16.53 16.88 14.09
C SER A 197 -16.70 15.39 13.72
N VAL A 198 -16.73 15.06 12.45
CA VAL A 198 -16.82 13.67 11.99
C VAL A 198 -15.59 12.85 12.42
N VAL A 199 -14.39 13.40 12.25
CA VAL A 199 -13.13 12.73 12.61
C VAL A 199 -13.01 12.56 14.13
N LYS A 200 -13.48 13.53 14.93
CA LYS A 200 -13.48 13.43 16.40
C LYS A 200 -14.31 12.27 16.94
N GLU A 201 -15.34 11.83 16.21
CA GLU A 201 -16.16 10.70 16.66
C GLU A 201 -15.48 9.33 16.48
N ALA A 202 -14.42 9.27 15.67
CA ALA A 202 -13.74 8.02 15.36
C ALA A 202 -12.92 7.49 16.54
N ASP A 203 -12.76 6.17 16.57
CA ASP A 203 -11.77 5.47 17.39
C ASP A 203 -10.48 5.25 16.60
N ILE A 204 -10.62 5.00 15.28
CA ILE A 204 -9.51 4.78 14.35
C ILE A 204 -9.62 5.79 13.21
N VAL A 205 -8.53 6.50 12.92
CA VAL A 205 -8.46 7.48 11.84
C VAL A 205 -7.34 7.09 10.88
N ILE A 206 -7.66 6.87 9.60
CA ILE A 206 -6.66 6.71 8.53
C ILE A 206 -6.65 7.98 7.70
N VAL A 207 -5.51 8.65 7.61
CA VAL A 207 -5.36 9.90 6.87
C VAL A 207 -4.56 9.66 5.59
N ALA A 208 -5.21 9.86 4.44
CA ALA A 208 -4.68 9.65 3.10
C ALA A 208 -5.18 10.74 2.14
N ALA A 209 -4.96 12.00 2.52
CA ALA A 209 -5.44 13.18 1.82
C ALA A 209 -4.44 13.71 0.77
N GLY A 210 -3.17 13.29 0.85
CA GLY A 210 -2.09 13.74 -0.03
C GLY A 210 -1.74 15.23 0.16
N ARG A 211 -1.92 15.75 1.36
CA ARG A 211 -1.64 17.14 1.70
C ARG A 211 -1.08 17.23 3.11
N ALA A 212 0.10 17.82 3.24
CA ALA A 212 0.79 17.99 4.51
C ALA A 212 -0.06 18.68 5.57
N GLY A 213 -0.14 18.07 6.76
CA GLY A 213 -0.74 18.67 7.95
C GLY A 213 -2.24 18.99 7.87
N VAL A 214 -2.98 18.37 6.94
CA VAL A 214 -4.42 18.64 6.73
C VAL A 214 -5.28 18.22 7.92
N VAL A 215 -4.83 17.25 8.71
CA VAL A 215 -5.45 16.85 9.98
C VAL A 215 -4.57 17.34 11.12
N ASP A 216 -5.09 18.26 11.91
CA ASP A 216 -4.40 18.81 13.09
C ASP A 216 -5.16 18.51 14.39
N ASP A 217 -4.76 19.14 15.48
CA ASP A 217 -5.35 19.02 16.81
C ASP A 217 -6.85 19.33 16.86
N THR A 218 -7.38 20.16 15.94
CA THR A 218 -8.81 20.50 15.86
C THR A 218 -9.67 19.33 15.40
N TYR A 219 -9.09 18.31 14.75
CA TYR A 219 -9.75 17.09 14.27
C TYR A 219 -9.73 15.94 15.27
N LEU A 220 -8.87 16.01 16.29
CA LEU A 220 -8.48 14.85 17.09
C LEU A 220 -8.95 14.93 18.53
N ARG A 221 -9.02 13.78 19.20
CA ARG A 221 -9.31 13.65 20.63
C ARG A 221 -8.49 12.53 21.28
N ALA A 222 -8.46 12.50 22.60
CA ALA A 222 -7.87 11.40 23.36
C ALA A 222 -8.53 10.04 23.06
N GLY A 223 -7.74 8.98 23.12
CA GLY A 223 -8.18 7.60 22.88
C GLY A 223 -8.27 7.20 21.42
N GLN A 224 -7.86 8.04 20.46
CA GLN A 224 -7.85 7.71 19.05
C GLN A 224 -6.54 7.05 18.63
N THR A 225 -6.65 6.08 17.71
CA THR A 225 -5.52 5.57 16.92
C THR A 225 -5.48 6.27 15.57
N VAL A 226 -4.35 6.87 15.21
CA VAL A 226 -4.17 7.61 13.95
C VAL A 226 -3.13 6.94 13.08
N ILE A 227 -3.52 6.54 11.89
CA ILE A 227 -2.64 5.99 10.86
C ILE A 227 -2.45 7.05 9.77
N ASP A 228 -1.30 7.68 9.75
CA ASP A 228 -0.92 8.66 8.75
C ASP A 228 -0.25 7.97 7.55
N VAL A 229 -0.89 8.08 6.39
CA VAL A 229 -0.42 7.49 5.12
C VAL A 229 0.31 8.51 4.26
N GLY A 230 0.18 9.79 4.59
CA GLY A 230 0.75 10.88 3.81
C GLY A 230 2.27 10.78 3.67
N ILE A 231 2.77 11.08 2.48
CA ILE A 231 4.20 11.29 2.20
C ILE A 231 4.31 12.62 1.47
N ASN A 232 4.74 13.64 2.19
CA ASN A 232 4.91 14.99 1.67
C ASN A 232 6.32 15.49 2.03
N VAL A 233 6.72 16.58 1.40
CA VAL A 233 7.93 17.34 1.77
C VAL A 233 7.47 18.69 2.29
N ASN A 234 7.87 19.04 3.51
CA ASN A 234 7.54 20.32 4.10
C ASN A 234 8.43 21.46 3.57
N GLU A 235 8.18 22.68 4.01
CA GLU A 235 8.93 23.89 3.58
C GLU A 235 10.44 23.81 3.91
N GLU A 236 10.83 22.98 4.88
CA GLU A 236 12.22 22.74 5.25
C GLU A 236 12.87 21.60 4.46
N GLY A 237 12.19 21.02 3.46
CA GLY A 237 12.69 19.89 2.68
C GLY A 237 12.63 18.55 3.42
N LYS A 238 11.95 18.45 4.57
CA LYS A 238 11.83 17.22 5.36
C LYS A 238 10.55 16.46 5.01
N LEU A 239 10.63 15.13 5.06
CA LEU A 239 9.46 14.27 4.91
C LEU A 239 8.49 14.49 6.09
N CYS A 240 7.21 14.63 5.75
CA CYS A 240 6.12 14.73 6.71
C CYS A 240 4.86 14.03 6.18
N GLY A 241 3.91 13.79 7.07
CA GLY A 241 2.63 13.17 6.74
C GLY A 241 1.52 14.17 6.42
N ASP A 242 0.31 13.63 6.29
CA ASP A 242 -0.93 14.40 6.15
C ASP A 242 -1.44 14.90 7.52
N VAL A 243 -0.92 14.35 8.61
CA VAL A 243 -1.24 14.76 9.98
C VAL A 243 -0.19 15.76 10.48
N ALA A 244 -0.62 16.81 11.15
CA ALA A 244 0.25 17.72 11.88
C ALA A 244 0.79 17.02 13.14
N TYR A 245 1.79 16.15 12.99
CA TYR A 245 2.25 15.18 13.97
C TYR A 245 2.52 15.80 15.35
N ALA A 246 3.27 16.90 15.39
CA ALA A 246 3.63 17.58 16.66
C ALA A 246 2.41 18.09 17.46
N LYS A 247 1.29 18.37 16.78
CA LYS A 247 0.03 18.76 17.41
C LYS A 247 -0.84 17.56 17.76
N ALA A 248 -0.76 16.46 16.99
CA ALA A 248 -1.56 15.26 17.19
C ALA A 248 -1.01 14.36 18.30
N GLU A 249 0.30 14.15 18.37
CA GLU A 249 0.96 13.23 19.31
C GLU A 249 0.61 13.49 20.80
N PRO A 250 0.50 14.72 21.29
CA PRO A 250 0.13 14.95 22.68
C PRO A 250 -1.32 14.55 23.04
N ILE A 251 -2.18 14.39 22.04
CA ILE A 251 -3.63 14.24 22.19
C ILE A 251 -4.07 12.78 22.04
N VAL A 252 -3.61 12.11 20.98
CA VAL A 252 -4.10 10.78 20.60
C VAL A 252 -3.46 9.67 21.43
N GLU A 253 -4.05 8.47 21.42
CA GLU A 253 -3.49 7.31 22.12
C GLU A 253 -2.32 6.69 21.37
N ALA A 254 -2.46 6.56 20.05
CA ALA A 254 -1.43 5.97 19.19
C ALA A 254 -1.38 6.67 17.82
N ILE A 255 -0.19 6.76 17.24
CA ILE A 255 0.00 7.40 15.94
C ILE A 255 1.21 6.81 15.18
N THR A 256 1.08 6.68 13.86
CA THR A 256 2.23 6.35 12.99
C THR A 256 3.07 7.60 12.72
N PRO A 257 4.41 7.55 12.87
CA PRO A 257 5.27 8.66 12.46
C PRO A 257 5.50 8.67 10.94
N VAL A 258 5.81 9.85 10.38
CA VAL A 258 6.30 10.00 9.00
C VAL A 258 7.61 10.81 9.04
N PRO A 259 8.73 10.21 8.62
CA PRO A 259 8.94 8.84 8.15
C PRO A 259 8.91 7.78 9.27
N GLY A 260 8.87 6.50 8.89
CA GLY A 260 9.02 5.37 9.81
C GLY A 260 7.72 4.65 10.20
N GLY A 261 6.57 5.12 9.71
CA GLY A 261 5.26 4.47 9.84
C GLY A 261 4.91 3.59 8.63
N VAL A 262 3.76 3.86 8.01
CA VAL A 262 3.17 3.08 6.91
C VAL A 262 4.14 2.84 5.75
N GLY A 263 4.82 3.88 5.28
CA GLY A 263 5.73 3.78 4.12
C GLY A 263 6.88 2.77 4.30
N SER A 264 7.27 2.44 5.54
CA SER A 264 8.29 1.42 5.78
C SER A 264 7.75 -0.01 5.71
N VAL A 265 6.43 -0.20 5.71
CA VAL A 265 5.77 -1.52 5.67
C VAL A 265 5.39 -1.92 4.24
N THR A 266 5.10 -0.95 3.36
CA THR A 266 4.56 -1.18 2.01
C THR A 266 5.41 -2.11 1.14
N THR A 267 6.74 -1.97 1.15
CA THR A 267 7.63 -2.83 0.36
C THR A 267 7.66 -4.27 0.88
N SER A 268 7.50 -4.50 2.18
CA SER A 268 7.37 -5.86 2.73
C SER A 268 6.03 -6.48 2.33
N VAL A 269 4.95 -5.69 2.32
CA VAL A 269 3.64 -6.14 1.82
C VAL A 269 3.73 -6.52 0.35
N LEU A 270 4.34 -5.68 -0.50
CA LEU A 270 4.53 -5.96 -1.92
C LEU A 270 5.22 -7.31 -2.14
N VAL A 271 6.36 -7.53 -1.46
CA VAL A 271 7.11 -8.79 -1.58
C VAL A 271 6.31 -9.97 -1.00
N GLY A 272 5.55 -9.75 0.07
CA GLY A 272 4.62 -10.73 0.63
C GLY A 272 3.55 -11.17 -0.37
N HIS A 273 2.98 -10.22 -1.14
CA HIS A 273 2.03 -10.53 -2.21
C HIS A 273 2.66 -11.36 -3.34
N VAL A 274 3.91 -11.07 -3.73
CA VAL A 274 4.63 -11.89 -4.74
C VAL A 274 4.78 -13.33 -4.26
N VAL A 275 5.17 -13.52 -3.00
CA VAL A 275 5.33 -14.86 -2.41
C VAL A 275 3.97 -15.55 -2.30
N GLU A 276 2.92 -14.85 -1.89
CA GLU A 276 1.56 -15.39 -1.86
C GLU A 276 1.05 -15.75 -3.26
N ALA A 277 1.34 -14.95 -4.29
CA ALA A 277 1.00 -15.27 -5.67
C ALA A 277 1.67 -16.57 -6.12
N ALA A 278 2.96 -16.74 -5.81
CA ALA A 278 3.69 -17.98 -6.09
C ALA A 278 3.09 -19.17 -5.34
N MET A 279 2.67 -19.00 -4.09
CA MET A 279 2.00 -20.06 -3.32
C MET A 279 0.65 -20.44 -3.92
N ARG A 280 -0.20 -19.45 -4.25
CA ARG A 280 -1.53 -19.67 -4.86
C ARG A 280 -1.44 -20.45 -6.19
N LYS A 281 -0.40 -20.19 -6.99
CA LYS A 281 -0.18 -20.87 -8.27
C LYS A 281 0.28 -22.33 -8.12
N ASN A 282 0.93 -22.65 -6.99
CA ASN A 282 1.55 -23.97 -6.74
C ASN A 282 0.86 -24.75 -5.62
N SER A 283 -0.37 -24.38 -5.26
CA SER A 283 -1.20 -25.06 -4.26
C SER A 283 -2.17 -26.07 -4.86
#